data_849961ebfb6eae28efa748b0ac831b80
#
_entry.id   849961ebfb6eae28efa748b0ac831b80
#
_cell.length_a   1.000
_cell.length_b   1.000
_cell.length_c   1.000
_cell.angle_alpha   90.00
_cell.angle_beta   90.00
_cell.angle_gamma   90.00
#
_symmetry.space_group_name_H-M   'P 1'
#
loop_
_entity.id
_entity.type
_entity.pdbx_description
1 polymer ?
#
loop_
_entity_poly.entity_id
_entity_poly.type
_entity_poly.pdbx_seq_one_letter_code
_entity_poly.pdbx_strand_id
1 'polypeptide(L)'
;MFFALPAWAVDVQMGYNGGLVFEPSEITINAGDSIHFVNNVLPPHNVVVDGHPELSHTGLAFSPGESFDVSFDVPGEYTFWCDPHKGAGMIGHVHVS
;
A
#
# COMPACT_ATOMS: atom_id res chain seq x y z
N MET A 1 -17.54 -15.66 -25.45
CA MET A 1 -17.47 -15.94 -24.00
C MET A 1 -16.40 -15.06 -23.38
N PHE A 2 -16.79 -14.31 -22.36
CA PHE A 2 -15.82 -13.45 -21.65
C PHE A 2 -15.32 -14.17 -20.42
N PHE A 3 -13.99 -14.27 -20.30
CA PHE A 3 -13.38 -14.67 -19.05
C PHE A 3 -12.92 -13.39 -18.35
N ALA A 4 -13.54 -13.09 -17.21
CA ALA A 4 -13.00 -12.05 -16.34
C ALA A 4 -11.72 -12.62 -15.71
N LEU A 5 -10.57 -12.04 -16.03
CA LEU A 5 -9.33 -12.35 -15.32
C LEU A 5 -9.46 -11.80 -13.91
N PRO A 6 -9.11 -12.60 -12.88
CA PRO A 6 -9.10 -12.07 -11.53
C PRO A 6 -8.09 -10.91 -11.43
N ALA A 7 -8.48 -9.85 -10.72
CA ALA A 7 -7.54 -8.80 -10.38
C ALA A 7 -6.46 -9.38 -9.48
N TRP A 8 -5.20 -8.99 -9.71
CA TRP A 8 -4.09 -9.44 -8.90
C TRP A 8 -3.95 -8.55 -7.67
N ALA A 9 -3.61 -9.14 -6.55
CA ALA A 9 -3.25 -8.44 -5.34
C ALA A 9 -1.76 -8.64 -5.10
N VAL A 10 -1.05 -7.54 -4.85
CA VAL A 10 0.37 -7.57 -4.47
C VAL A 10 0.44 -7.29 -2.98
N ASP A 11 1.16 -8.13 -2.24
CA ASP A 11 1.34 -7.95 -0.81
C ASP A 11 2.46 -6.95 -0.54
N VAL A 12 2.17 -5.98 0.33
CA VAL A 12 3.17 -5.03 0.83
C VAL A 12 3.16 -5.09 2.35
N GLN A 13 4.32 -5.36 2.93
CA GLN A 13 4.50 -5.40 4.38
C GLN A 13 4.72 -3.98 4.90
N MET A 14 3.97 -3.60 5.92
CA MET A 14 4.17 -2.34 6.64
C MET A 14 4.97 -2.65 7.91
N GLY A 15 6.14 -2.03 8.04
CA GLY A 15 7.02 -2.30 9.17
C GLY A 15 7.81 -3.59 9.01
N TYR A 16 8.22 -3.91 7.78
CA TYR A 16 8.94 -5.14 7.48
C TYR A 16 10.16 -5.30 8.38
N ASN A 17 10.23 -6.45 9.04
CA ASN A 17 11.33 -6.81 9.94
C ASN A 17 11.55 -5.77 11.05
N GLY A 18 10.50 -5.10 11.48
CA GLY A 18 10.55 -4.07 12.53
C GLY A 18 11.05 -2.71 12.07
N GLY A 19 11.39 -2.55 10.78
CA GLY A 19 11.83 -1.28 10.22
C GLY A 19 10.67 -0.34 9.87
N LEU A 20 10.95 0.96 9.79
CA LEU A 20 9.99 1.96 9.35
C LEU A 20 10.00 2.03 7.82
N VAL A 21 9.57 0.96 7.18
CA VAL A 21 9.62 0.77 5.73
C VAL A 21 8.41 0.01 5.22
N PHE A 22 8.09 0.21 3.95
CA PHE A 22 7.23 -0.67 3.18
C PHE A 22 8.11 -1.67 2.41
N GLU A 23 7.71 -2.94 2.38
CA GLU A 23 8.44 -3.95 1.62
C GLU A 23 7.46 -4.78 0.77
N PRO A 24 7.57 -4.72 -0.57
CA PRO A 24 8.44 -3.82 -1.35
C PRO A 24 7.95 -2.36 -1.30
N SER A 25 8.85 -1.42 -1.58
CA SER A 25 8.52 0.01 -1.63
C SER A 25 8.29 0.52 -3.06
N GLU A 26 8.73 -0.23 -4.07
CA GLU A 26 8.52 0.08 -5.48
C GLU A 26 7.65 -1.03 -6.08
N ILE A 27 6.47 -0.67 -6.58
CA ILE A 27 5.46 -1.63 -7.00
C ILE A 27 4.97 -1.26 -8.41
N THR A 28 4.86 -2.28 -9.27
CA THR A 28 4.26 -2.12 -10.60
C THR A 28 3.06 -3.04 -10.70
N ILE A 29 1.90 -2.47 -11.03
CA ILE A 29 0.64 -3.21 -11.20
C ILE A 29 -0.10 -2.71 -12.43
N ASN A 30 -1.14 -3.42 -12.83
CA ASN A 30 -2.05 -2.99 -13.88
C ASN A 30 -3.28 -2.32 -13.27
N ALA A 31 -3.92 -1.43 -14.04
CA ALA A 31 -5.17 -0.81 -13.62
C ALA A 31 -6.21 -1.89 -13.28
N GLY A 32 -6.88 -1.74 -12.15
CA GLY A 32 -7.79 -2.73 -11.62
C GLY A 32 -7.18 -3.67 -10.58
N ASP A 33 -5.86 -3.71 -10.48
CA ASP A 33 -5.19 -4.50 -9.44
C ASP A 33 -5.23 -3.79 -8.09
N SER A 34 -5.04 -4.57 -7.04
CA SER A 34 -5.03 -4.08 -5.66
C SER A 34 -3.67 -4.31 -5.02
N ILE A 35 -3.36 -3.48 -4.03
CA ILE A 35 -2.26 -3.73 -3.12
C ILE A 35 -2.87 -4.14 -1.78
N HIS A 36 -2.41 -5.27 -1.26
CA HIS A 36 -2.78 -5.79 0.05
C HIS A 36 -1.69 -5.38 1.05
N PHE A 37 -1.99 -4.37 1.87
CA PHE A 37 -1.06 -3.89 2.89
C PHE A 37 -1.27 -4.69 4.17
N VAL A 38 -0.19 -5.28 4.67
CA VAL A 38 -0.20 -6.11 5.87
C VAL A 38 0.70 -5.48 6.92
N ASN A 39 0.14 -5.22 8.09
CA ASN A 39 0.91 -4.72 9.22
C ASN A 39 1.75 -5.85 9.81
N ASN A 40 3.05 -5.62 9.93
CA ASN A 40 3.97 -6.65 10.43
C ASN A 40 4.11 -6.55 11.95
N VAL A 41 4.60 -5.41 12.44
CA VAL A 41 4.80 -5.18 13.86
C VAL A 41 4.54 -3.70 14.19
N LEU A 42 4.38 -3.39 15.49
CA LEU A 42 4.39 -2.02 15.98
C LEU A 42 5.75 -1.37 15.71
N PRO A 43 5.82 -0.05 15.54
CA PRO A 43 4.77 0.95 15.77
C PRO A 43 3.67 0.91 14.73
N PRO A 44 2.51 1.56 15.00
CA PRO A 44 1.36 1.50 14.09
C PRO A 44 1.64 2.18 12.76
N HIS A 45 1.02 1.68 11.71
CA HIS A 45 1.24 2.16 10.34
C HIS A 45 -0.10 2.42 9.65
N ASN A 46 -0.05 3.34 8.69
CA ASN A 46 -1.16 3.60 7.78
C ASN A 46 -0.62 3.85 6.36
N VAL A 47 -1.52 4.13 5.42
CA VAL A 47 -1.16 4.44 4.04
C VAL A 47 -1.90 5.70 3.60
N VAL A 48 -1.14 6.71 3.24
CA VAL A 48 -1.66 7.95 2.64
C VAL A 48 -1.12 8.01 1.21
N VAL A 49 -2.01 8.06 0.23
CA VAL A 49 -1.64 8.19 -1.17
C VAL A 49 -1.70 9.67 -1.55
N ASP A 50 -0.58 10.23 -1.98
CA ASP A 50 -0.42 11.65 -2.27
C ASP A 50 -1.46 12.13 -3.29
N GLY A 51 -2.25 13.14 -2.92
CA GLY A 51 -3.28 13.71 -3.77
C GLY A 51 -4.51 12.85 -3.97
N HIS A 52 -4.60 11.68 -3.30
CA HIS A 52 -5.69 10.71 -3.48
C HIS A 52 -6.27 10.25 -2.14
N PRO A 53 -7.03 11.11 -1.45
CA PRO A 53 -7.65 10.69 -0.18
C PRO A 53 -8.58 9.49 -0.34
N GLU A 54 -9.18 9.31 -1.52
CA GLU A 54 -10.06 8.17 -1.82
C GLU A 54 -9.33 6.83 -1.87
N LEU A 55 -8.02 6.85 -2.09
CA LEU A 55 -7.17 5.66 -2.10
C LEU A 55 -6.44 5.46 -0.77
N SER A 56 -6.52 6.44 0.13
CA SER A 56 -5.78 6.41 1.38
C SER A 56 -6.51 5.62 2.45
N HIS A 57 -5.75 4.91 3.28
CA HIS A 57 -6.24 4.26 4.50
C HIS A 57 -5.57 4.95 5.68
N THR A 58 -6.26 5.98 6.22
CA THR A 58 -5.70 6.83 7.28
C THR A 58 -5.81 6.21 8.66
N GLY A 59 -6.71 5.25 8.85
CA GLY A 59 -6.80 4.51 10.09
C GLY A 59 -5.52 3.73 10.33
N LEU A 60 -5.03 3.75 11.57
CA LEU A 60 -3.78 3.09 11.93
C LEU A 60 -3.99 1.59 12.17
N ALA A 61 -3.10 0.78 11.62
CA ALA A 61 -3.02 -0.66 11.89
C ALA A 61 -2.07 -0.87 13.06
N PHE A 62 -2.53 -1.50 14.12
CA PHE A 62 -1.77 -1.69 15.35
C PHE A 62 -1.31 -3.14 15.53
N SER A 63 -2.14 -4.10 15.11
CA SER A 63 -1.89 -5.51 15.39
C SER A 63 -1.09 -6.17 14.28
N PRO A 64 -0.16 -7.08 14.62
CA PRO A 64 0.49 -7.91 13.60
C PRO A 64 -0.56 -8.69 12.80
N GLY A 65 -0.44 -8.68 11.47
CA GLY A 65 -1.38 -9.34 10.58
C GLY A 65 -2.61 -8.54 10.22
N GLU A 66 -2.85 -7.39 10.85
CA GLU A 66 -3.92 -6.48 10.47
C GLU A 66 -3.66 -5.98 9.04
N SER A 67 -4.67 -6.00 8.18
CA SER A 67 -4.47 -5.73 6.77
C SER A 67 -5.64 -4.95 6.16
N PHE A 68 -5.37 -4.35 5.00
CA PHE A 68 -6.39 -3.69 4.19
C PHE A 68 -5.94 -3.66 2.74
N ASP A 69 -6.90 -3.50 1.83
CA ASP A 69 -6.66 -3.46 0.39
C ASP A 69 -6.88 -2.06 -0.16
N VAL A 70 -6.04 -1.66 -1.11
CA VAL A 70 -6.21 -0.42 -1.88
C VAL A 70 -6.21 -0.79 -3.36
N SER A 71 -7.30 -0.47 -4.07
CA SER A 71 -7.44 -0.74 -5.50
C SER A 71 -7.06 0.48 -6.32
N PHE A 72 -6.26 0.26 -7.37
CA PHE A 72 -5.79 1.32 -8.26
C PHE A 72 -6.41 1.09 -9.64
N ASP A 73 -7.43 1.87 -9.98
CA ASP A 73 -8.18 1.69 -11.22
C ASP A 73 -7.71 2.58 -12.36
N VAL A 74 -6.93 3.61 -12.06
CA VAL A 74 -6.48 4.61 -13.05
C VAL A 74 -4.98 4.51 -13.23
N PRO A 75 -4.50 4.32 -14.48
CA PRO A 75 -3.07 4.32 -14.77
C PRO A 75 -2.39 5.62 -14.32
N GLY A 76 -1.17 5.52 -13.86
CA GLY A 76 -0.37 6.67 -13.42
C GLY A 76 0.69 6.29 -12.42
N GLU A 77 1.40 7.29 -11.97
CA GLU A 77 2.42 7.17 -10.93
C GLU A 77 1.86 7.70 -9.62
N TYR A 78 1.98 6.90 -8.56
CA TYR A 78 1.45 7.25 -7.24
C TYR A 78 2.55 7.14 -6.20
N THR A 79 2.57 8.11 -5.28
CA THR A 79 3.45 8.06 -4.12
C THR A 79 2.59 7.86 -2.88
N PHE A 80 3.01 6.99 -1.99
CA PHE A 80 2.32 6.77 -0.73
C PHE A 80 3.31 6.78 0.44
N TRP A 81 2.81 7.06 1.63
CA TRP A 81 3.63 7.08 2.85
C TRP A 81 2.81 6.67 4.06
N CYS A 82 3.52 6.37 5.14
CA CYS A 82 2.92 6.19 6.46
C CYS A 82 3.03 7.53 7.19
N ASP A 83 1.89 8.12 7.58
CA ASP A 83 1.87 9.45 8.20
C ASP A 83 2.80 9.59 9.42
N PRO A 84 2.71 8.70 10.44
CA PRO A 84 3.59 8.86 11.59
C PRO A 84 5.08 8.69 11.28
N HIS A 85 5.42 8.04 10.16
CA HIS A 85 6.82 7.70 9.86
C HIS A 85 7.33 8.27 8.54
N LYS A 86 6.59 9.19 7.94
CA LYS A 86 7.00 9.86 6.69
C LYS A 86 8.37 10.53 6.84
N GLY A 87 8.58 11.19 7.97
CA GLY A 87 9.86 11.86 8.28
C GLY A 87 11.04 10.90 8.43
N ALA A 88 10.77 9.62 8.69
CA ALA A 88 11.80 8.58 8.75
C ALA A 88 12.03 7.90 7.39
N GLY A 89 11.33 8.34 6.34
CA GLY A 89 11.48 7.80 5.00
C GLY A 89 10.58 6.60 4.68
N MET A 90 9.51 6.37 5.45
CA MET A 90 8.55 5.31 5.15
C MET A 90 7.64 5.73 3.99
N ILE A 91 8.17 5.63 2.79
CA ILE A 91 7.58 6.10 1.54
C ILE A 91 7.70 5.01 0.48
N GLY A 92 6.66 4.86 -0.33
CA GLY A 92 6.66 3.93 -1.45
C GLY A 92 6.08 4.55 -2.71
N HIS A 93 6.24 3.84 -3.82
CA HIS A 93 5.77 4.28 -5.13
C HIS A 93 5.07 3.14 -5.85
N VAL A 94 3.98 3.48 -6.55
CA VAL A 94 3.21 2.54 -7.37
C VAL A 94 3.16 3.06 -8.80
N HIS A 95 3.59 2.24 -9.74
CA HIS A 95 3.37 2.46 -11.16
C HIS A 95 2.17 1.61 -11.60
N VAL A 96 1.12 2.26 -12.09
CA VAL A 96 -0.09 1.60 -12.57
C VAL A 96 -0.14 1.74 -14.09
N SER A 97 -0.13 0.61 -14.75
CA SER A 97 -0.17 0.56 -16.22
C SER A 97 -1.59 0.54 -16.76
#